data_5044a588e878be6dbd32826c79ffad55
#
_entry.id   5044a588e878be6dbd32826c79ffad55
#
_cell.length_a   1.000
_cell.length_b   1.000
_cell.length_c   1.000
_cell.angle_alpha   90.00
_cell.angle_beta   90.00
_cell.angle_gamma   90.00
#
_symmetry.space_group_name_H-M   'P 1'
#
loop_
_entity.id
_entity.type
_entity.pdbx_description
1 polymer ?
#
loop_
_entity_poly.entity_id
_entity_poly.type
_entity_poly.pdbx_seq_one_letter_code
_entity_poly.pdbx_strand_id
1 'polypeptide(L)'
;MSTIKGDLRTWLLGDTGITDIIGQRLFSWPAPQNTAFPFATIQRITEEPQATLSTAHGFVFETWQIDAYAETDGACETLSEEIRDRMHVTSVQSLTNYTLYSSSVLSVDDNIELRDDASQGYVARKAITVYLKRSTT
;
A
#
# COMPACT_ATOMS: atom_id res chain seq x y z
N MET A 1 -14.96 4.53 13.03
CA MET A 1 -15.06 3.16 12.56
C MET A 1 -13.75 2.74 11.94
N SER A 2 -13.21 1.63 12.37
CA SER A 2 -11.95 1.12 11.83
C SER A 2 -12.19 0.32 10.56
N THR A 3 -11.30 0.48 9.60
CA THR A 3 -11.35 -0.24 8.34
C THR A 3 -10.01 -0.93 8.12
N ILE A 4 -10.02 -1.97 7.28
CA ILE A 4 -8.76 -2.63 6.93
C ILE A 4 -7.81 -1.64 6.24
N LYS A 5 -8.35 -0.72 5.43
CA LYS A 5 -7.52 0.30 4.77
C LYS A 5 -6.83 1.19 5.82
N GLY A 6 -7.58 1.61 6.84
CA GLY A 6 -7.01 2.40 7.93
C GLY A 6 -5.94 1.64 8.69
N ASP A 7 -6.15 0.36 8.95
CA ASP A 7 -5.17 -0.49 9.62
C ASP A 7 -3.90 -0.67 8.79
N LEU A 8 -4.04 -0.90 7.49
CA LEU A 8 -2.88 -1.04 6.61
C LEU A 8 -2.10 0.28 6.51
N ARG A 9 -2.81 1.40 6.47
CA ARG A 9 -2.15 2.70 6.52
C ARG A 9 -1.33 2.86 7.79
N THR A 10 -1.91 2.54 8.93
CA THR A 10 -1.21 2.60 10.22
C THR A 10 -0.02 1.64 10.24
N TRP A 11 -0.18 0.44 9.71
CA TRP A 11 0.89 -0.55 9.61
C TRP A 11 2.07 -0.03 8.80
N LEU A 12 1.78 0.52 7.61
CA LEU A 12 2.81 1.07 6.75
C LEU A 12 3.53 2.26 7.40
N LEU A 13 2.77 3.16 8.01
CA LEU A 13 3.35 4.32 8.68
C LEU A 13 4.04 3.98 10.01
N GLY A 14 3.93 2.74 10.46
CA GLY A 14 4.70 2.25 11.58
C GLY A 14 6.15 1.93 11.24
N ASP A 15 6.50 1.96 9.96
CA ASP A 15 7.87 1.69 9.50
C ASP A 15 8.61 3.02 9.33
N THR A 16 9.67 3.22 10.10
CA THR A 16 10.44 4.46 10.05
C THR A 16 11.13 4.64 8.69
N GLY A 17 11.47 3.56 8.00
CA GLY A 17 12.02 3.66 6.65
C GLY A 17 11.06 4.32 5.68
N ILE A 18 9.76 4.10 5.87
CA ILE A 18 8.72 4.73 5.05
C ILE A 18 8.48 6.17 5.51
N THR A 19 8.28 6.39 6.81
CA THR A 19 7.96 7.73 7.32
C THR A 19 9.12 8.70 7.18
N ASP A 20 10.36 8.23 7.18
CA ASP A 20 11.51 9.08 6.90
C ASP A 20 11.45 9.66 5.49
N ILE A 21 10.79 9.00 4.57
CA ILE A 21 10.69 9.44 3.17
C ILE A 21 9.43 10.28 2.95
N ILE A 22 8.26 9.78 3.38
CA ILE A 22 6.98 10.44 3.05
C ILE A 22 6.31 11.13 4.24
N GLY A 23 6.83 10.98 5.46
CA GLY A 23 6.14 11.48 6.64
C GLY A 23 4.80 10.78 6.78
N GLN A 24 3.71 11.56 6.77
CA GLN A 24 2.35 11.02 6.85
C GLN A 24 1.63 11.05 5.50
N ARG A 25 2.36 11.27 4.40
CA ARG A 25 1.76 11.44 3.06
C ARG A 25 1.46 10.09 2.41
N LEU A 26 0.61 9.32 3.06
CA LEU A 26 0.06 8.07 2.54
C LEU A 26 -1.46 8.23 2.51
N PHE A 27 -2.04 8.19 1.32
CA PHE A 27 -3.45 8.50 1.11
C PHE A 27 -4.19 7.32 0.51
N SER A 28 -5.49 7.28 0.75
CA SER A 28 -6.38 6.44 -0.05
C SER A 28 -6.43 7.03 -1.45
N TRP A 29 -6.21 6.21 -2.47
CA TRP A 29 -6.23 6.67 -3.85
C TRP A 29 -7.58 7.32 -4.19
N PRO A 30 -7.60 8.46 -4.89
CA PRO A 30 -6.45 9.24 -5.35
C PRO A 30 -5.92 10.20 -4.28
N ALA A 31 -4.66 10.60 -4.44
CA ALA A 31 -4.08 11.58 -3.54
C ALA A 31 -4.71 12.96 -3.76
N PRO A 32 -4.73 13.82 -2.73
CA PRO A 32 -5.17 15.20 -2.91
C PRO A 32 -4.31 15.94 -3.94
N GLN A 33 -4.92 16.89 -4.65
CA GLN A 33 -4.17 17.72 -5.58
C GLN A 33 -3.09 18.51 -4.85
N ASN A 34 -2.00 18.75 -5.54
CA ASN A 34 -0.86 19.53 -5.02
C ASN A 34 -0.18 18.89 -3.81
N THR A 35 -0.29 17.55 -3.70
CA THR A 35 0.42 16.82 -2.66
C THR A 35 1.93 16.91 -2.89
N ALA A 36 2.67 17.18 -1.82
CA ALA A 36 4.13 17.25 -1.90
C ALA A 36 4.73 15.87 -2.17
N PHE A 37 5.77 15.84 -3.00
CA PHE A 37 6.52 14.60 -3.26
C PHE A 37 7.62 14.42 -2.23
N PRO A 38 8.01 13.17 -1.94
CA PRO A 38 7.37 11.93 -2.35
C PRO A 38 6.11 11.64 -1.52
N PHE A 39 5.23 10.83 -2.07
CA PHE A 39 4.05 10.36 -1.35
C PHE A 39 3.65 8.99 -1.88
N ALA A 40 2.68 8.37 -1.22
CA ALA A 40 2.16 7.06 -1.64
C ALA A 40 0.64 7.04 -1.52
N THR A 41 0.02 6.14 -2.29
CA THR A 41 -1.42 5.90 -2.20
C THR A 41 -1.68 4.41 -2.04
N ILE A 42 -2.82 4.09 -1.44
CA ILE A 42 -3.23 2.70 -1.20
C ILE A 42 -4.65 2.51 -1.72
N GLN A 43 -4.87 1.36 -2.37
CA GLN A 43 -6.13 1.05 -3.02
C GLN A 43 -6.36 -0.47 -2.96
N ARG A 44 -7.57 -0.87 -2.54
CA ARG A 44 -7.94 -2.29 -2.61
C ARG A 44 -8.44 -2.59 -4.02
N ILE A 45 -7.87 -3.61 -4.64
CA ILE A 45 -8.26 -4.06 -5.97
C ILE A 45 -9.37 -5.09 -5.89
N THR A 46 -9.20 -6.15 -5.06
CA THR A 46 -10.21 -7.18 -4.89
C THR A 46 -10.24 -7.67 -3.46
N GLU A 47 -11.40 -8.20 -3.08
CA GLU A 47 -11.58 -8.94 -1.85
C GLU A 47 -12.18 -10.29 -2.20
N GLU A 48 -11.57 -11.37 -1.71
CA GLU A 48 -12.03 -12.72 -1.96
C GLU A 48 -12.45 -13.36 -0.63
N PRO A 49 -13.71 -13.24 -0.23
CA PRO A 49 -14.18 -13.86 1.01
C PRO A 49 -14.04 -15.37 0.96
N GLN A 50 -13.48 -15.95 2.01
CA GLN A 50 -13.36 -17.40 2.15
C GLN A 50 -14.50 -17.90 3.01
N ALA A 51 -15.55 -18.36 2.38
CA ALA A 51 -16.71 -18.92 3.08
C ALA A 51 -16.82 -20.40 2.78
N THR A 52 -17.26 -21.16 3.78
CA THR A 52 -17.61 -22.57 3.60
C THR A 52 -19.12 -22.73 3.71
N LEU A 53 -19.58 -23.93 3.48
CA LEU A 53 -21.00 -24.24 3.61
C LEU A 53 -21.49 -24.07 5.04
N SER A 54 -20.64 -24.25 6.02
CA SER A 54 -21.05 -24.21 7.42
C SER A 54 -20.76 -22.87 8.10
N THR A 55 -19.58 -22.28 7.86
CA THR A 55 -19.19 -21.04 8.52
C THR A 55 -18.16 -20.31 7.66
N ALA A 56 -18.06 -19.01 7.88
CA ALA A 56 -16.91 -18.26 7.39
C ALA A 56 -15.66 -18.73 8.13
N HIS A 57 -14.54 -18.79 7.45
CA HIS A 57 -13.28 -19.21 8.06
C HIS A 57 -12.69 -18.18 8.99
N GLY A 58 -13.21 -16.97 9.01
CA GLY A 58 -12.65 -15.88 9.80
C GLY A 58 -11.50 -15.17 9.10
N PHE A 59 -11.29 -15.44 7.83
CA PHE A 59 -10.27 -14.74 7.05
C PHE A 59 -10.74 -14.46 5.62
N VAL A 60 -10.07 -13.50 4.98
CA VAL A 60 -10.30 -13.16 3.58
C VAL A 60 -8.95 -12.96 2.91
N PHE A 61 -8.91 -13.18 1.59
CA PHE A 61 -7.78 -12.82 0.75
C PHE A 61 -8.10 -11.54 0.02
N GLU A 62 -7.11 -10.66 -0.10
CA GLU A 62 -7.28 -9.38 -0.77
C GLU A 62 -6.07 -9.07 -1.62
N THR A 63 -6.32 -8.40 -2.75
CA THR A 63 -5.28 -7.83 -3.58
C THR A 63 -5.32 -6.32 -3.40
N TRP A 64 -4.18 -5.75 -3.07
CA TRP A 64 -4.03 -4.31 -2.85
C TRP A 64 -2.98 -3.76 -3.79
N GLN A 65 -3.12 -2.50 -4.15
CA GLN A 65 -2.12 -1.78 -4.90
C GLN A 65 -1.66 -0.60 -4.08
N ILE A 66 -0.35 -0.50 -3.92
CA ILE A 66 0.27 0.63 -3.22
C ILE A 66 1.17 1.30 -4.22
N ASP A 67 0.91 2.58 -4.50
CA ASP A 67 1.67 3.33 -5.49
C ASP A 67 2.61 4.30 -4.80
N ALA A 68 3.87 4.27 -5.21
CA ALA A 68 4.88 5.21 -4.76
C ALA A 68 5.07 6.28 -5.83
N TYR A 69 5.09 7.55 -5.41
CA TYR A 69 5.25 8.69 -6.32
C TYR A 69 6.43 9.53 -5.86
N ALA A 70 7.29 9.90 -6.80
CA ALA A 70 8.42 10.76 -6.51
C ALA A 70 8.81 11.57 -7.74
N GLU A 71 9.65 12.58 -7.54
CA GLU A 71 10.09 13.44 -8.64
C GLU A 71 11.16 12.77 -9.50
N THR A 72 11.88 11.80 -8.93
CA THR A 72 12.93 11.07 -9.65
C THR A 72 12.71 9.57 -9.52
N ASP A 73 13.21 8.81 -10.50
CA ASP A 73 13.12 7.36 -10.45
C ASP A 73 13.88 6.79 -9.25
N GLY A 74 15.04 7.34 -8.92
CA GLY A 74 15.83 6.87 -7.78
C GLY A 74 15.10 7.02 -6.45
N ALA A 75 14.46 8.18 -6.23
CA ALA A 75 13.70 8.41 -5.02
C ALA A 75 12.47 7.49 -4.96
N CYS A 76 11.81 7.28 -6.10
CA CYS A 76 10.67 6.40 -6.20
C CYS A 76 11.07 4.94 -5.92
N GLU A 77 12.22 4.52 -6.44
CA GLU A 77 12.74 3.17 -6.20
C GLU A 77 13.00 2.94 -4.71
N THR A 78 13.63 3.90 -4.04
CA THR A 78 13.91 3.80 -2.61
C THR A 78 12.62 3.66 -1.80
N LEU A 79 11.63 4.49 -2.10
CA LEU A 79 10.33 4.42 -1.42
C LEU A 79 9.63 3.08 -1.69
N SER A 80 9.64 2.63 -2.94
CA SER A 80 8.98 1.37 -3.30
C SER A 80 9.64 0.17 -2.63
N GLU A 81 10.95 0.17 -2.47
CA GLU A 81 11.66 -0.90 -1.77
C GLU A 81 11.27 -0.96 -0.30
N GLU A 82 11.15 0.19 0.36
CA GLU A 82 10.71 0.23 1.76
C GLU A 82 9.27 -0.29 1.92
N ILE A 83 8.39 0.09 1.02
CA ILE A 83 7.00 -0.39 1.03
C ILE A 83 6.96 -1.89 0.78
N ARG A 84 7.71 -2.36 -0.22
CA ARG A 84 7.78 -3.78 -0.56
C ARG A 84 8.27 -4.61 0.62
N ASP A 85 9.34 -4.15 1.29
CA ASP A 85 9.89 -4.88 2.43
C ASP A 85 8.89 -4.91 3.59
N ARG A 86 8.18 -3.83 3.84
CA ARG A 86 7.18 -3.77 4.90
C ARG A 86 6.00 -4.69 4.62
N MET A 87 5.61 -4.80 3.35
CA MET A 87 4.46 -5.62 2.94
C MET A 87 4.81 -7.09 2.71
N HIS A 88 6.07 -7.47 2.85
CA HIS A 88 6.46 -8.87 2.80
C HIS A 88 6.34 -9.44 4.21
N VAL A 89 5.20 -10.05 4.51
CA VAL A 89 4.87 -10.53 5.86
C VAL A 89 4.78 -12.04 5.86
N THR A 90 5.71 -12.70 6.55
CA THR A 90 5.79 -14.16 6.63
C THR A 90 5.32 -14.72 7.96
N SER A 91 5.10 -13.87 8.96
CA SER A 91 4.59 -14.27 10.26
C SER A 91 3.37 -13.43 10.62
N VAL A 92 2.51 -13.97 11.48
CA VAL A 92 1.28 -13.31 11.87
C VAL A 92 1.56 -11.98 12.56
N GLN A 93 0.87 -10.93 12.11
CA GLN A 93 1.01 -9.58 12.67
C GLN A 93 -0.35 -9.10 13.18
N SER A 94 -0.36 -8.54 14.37
CA SER A 94 -1.56 -7.90 14.91
C SER A 94 -1.58 -6.44 14.48
N LEU A 95 -2.58 -6.08 13.69
CA LEU A 95 -2.85 -4.69 13.35
C LEU A 95 -3.74 -4.10 14.46
N THR A 96 -4.16 -2.86 14.29
CA THR A 96 -5.00 -2.22 15.32
C THR A 96 -6.33 -2.95 15.52
N ASN A 97 -6.99 -3.30 14.44
CA ASN A 97 -8.33 -3.92 14.49
C ASN A 97 -8.42 -5.27 13.79
N TYR A 98 -7.41 -5.63 13.02
CA TYR A 98 -7.40 -6.86 12.23
C TYR A 98 -6.10 -7.60 12.47
N THR A 99 -6.10 -8.88 12.12
CA THR A 99 -4.88 -9.70 12.11
C THR A 99 -4.44 -9.91 10.67
N LEU A 100 -3.20 -9.63 10.38
CA LEU A 100 -2.59 -9.88 9.08
C LEU A 100 -1.84 -11.20 9.18
N TYR A 101 -2.35 -12.23 8.52
CA TYR A 101 -1.75 -13.56 8.59
C TYR A 101 -0.54 -13.70 7.69
N SER A 102 -0.63 -13.12 6.50
CA SER A 102 0.48 -13.14 5.55
C SER A 102 0.24 -12.07 4.49
N SER A 103 1.33 -11.67 3.86
CA SER A 103 1.28 -10.73 2.75
C SER A 103 2.48 -11.00 1.85
N SER A 104 2.25 -10.97 0.55
CA SER A 104 3.32 -11.14 -0.42
C SER A 104 3.19 -10.12 -1.54
N VAL A 105 4.32 -9.64 -2.03
CA VAL A 105 4.34 -8.73 -3.15
C VAL A 105 4.33 -9.55 -4.42
N LEU A 106 3.32 -9.34 -5.27
CA LEU A 106 3.18 -10.06 -6.53
C LEU A 106 3.99 -9.42 -7.65
N SER A 107 4.03 -8.10 -7.68
CA SER A 107 4.75 -7.37 -8.73
C SER A 107 5.03 -5.94 -8.30
N VAL A 108 6.04 -5.35 -8.94
CA VAL A 108 6.33 -3.93 -8.85
C VAL A 108 6.46 -3.44 -10.28
N ASP A 109 5.58 -2.54 -10.69
CA ASP A 109 5.53 -2.05 -12.06
C ASP A 109 5.96 -0.59 -12.12
N ASP A 110 6.87 -0.27 -13.02
CA ASP A 110 7.35 1.08 -13.23
C ASP A 110 6.44 1.83 -14.19
N ASN A 111 6.09 3.05 -13.83
CA ASN A 111 5.28 3.92 -14.65
C ASN A 111 5.80 5.35 -14.58
N ILE A 112 5.43 6.13 -15.58
CA ILE A 112 5.73 7.56 -15.62
C ILE A 112 4.40 8.26 -15.82
N GLU A 113 4.13 9.27 -14.99
CA GLU A 113 2.91 10.06 -15.12
C GLU A 113 3.26 11.50 -15.46
N LEU A 114 2.47 12.10 -16.34
CA LEU A 114 2.59 13.51 -16.65
C LEU A 114 1.97 14.32 -15.51
N ARG A 115 2.69 15.35 -15.05
CA ARG A 115 2.15 16.25 -14.04
C ARG A 115 1.02 17.07 -14.64
N ASP A 116 0.12 17.56 -13.78
CA ASP A 116 -1.00 18.43 -14.20
C ASP A 116 -0.52 19.61 -15.03
N ASP A 117 0.62 20.18 -14.66
CA ASP A 117 1.29 21.21 -15.46
C ASP A 117 2.44 20.54 -16.23
N ALA A 118 2.26 20.41 -17.54
CA ALA A 118 3.24 19.75 -18.40
C ALA A 118 4.63 20.41 -18.32
N SER A 119 4.69 21.70 -17.99
CA SER A 119 5.97 22.39 -17.86
C SER A 119 6.78 21.90 -16.68
N GLN A 120 6.17 21.23 -15.72
CA GLN A 120 6.84 20.67 -14.56
C GLN A 120 7.39 19.26 -14.80
N GLY A 121 7.13 18.68 -15.98
CA GLY A 121 7.68 17.40 -16.38
C GLY A 121 6.87 16.21 -15.90
N TYR A 122 7.55 15.09 -15.68
CA TYR A 122 6.94 13.81 -15.35
C TYR A 122 7.20 13.44 -13.90
N VAL A 123 6.33 12.59 -13.39
CA VAL A 123 6.44 12.01 -12.05
C VAL A 123 6.77 10.54 -12.21
N ALA A 124 7.75 10.05 -11.46
CA ALA A 124 8.03 8.64 -11.40
C ALA A 124 6.99 7.98 -10.49
N ARG A 125 6.43 6.87 -10.93
CA ARG A 125 5.44 6.10 -10.19
C ARG A 125 5.80 4.63 -10.25
N LYS A 126 5.71 3.94 -9.12
CA LYS A 126 5.86 2.48 -9.07
C LYS A 126 4.63 1.91 -8.40
N ALA A 127 3.98 0.98 -9.09
CA ALA A 127 2.78 0.31 -8.59
C ALA A 127 3.19 -1.03 -7.99
N ILE A 128 2.93 -1.19 -6.69
CA ILE A 128 3.27 -2.40 -5.94
C ILE A 128 1.98 -3.17 -5.71
N THR A 129 1.87 -4.35 -6.30
CA THR A 129 0.70 -5.20 -6.14
C THR A 129 0.96 -6.23 -5.06
N VAL A 130 0.07 -6.29 -4.08
CA VAL A 130 0.24 -7.11 -2.88
C VAL A 130 -0.96 -8.04 -2.73
N TYR A 131 -0.69 -9.29 -2.39
CA TYR A 131 -1.72 -10.28 -2.08
C TYR A 131 -1.60 -10.62 -0.59
N LEU A 132 -2.68 -10.43 0.15
CA LEU A 132 -2.65 -10.64 1.59
C LEU A 132 -3.82 -11.49 2.08
N LYS A 133 -3.60 -12.09 3.27
CA LYS A 133 -4.61 -12.84 3.99
C LYS A 133 -4.77 -12.18 5.36
N ARG A 134 -5.99 -11.81 5.70
CA ARG A 134 -6.30 -11.12 6.95
C ARG A 134 -7.53 -11.70 7.62
N SER A 135 -7.71 -11.35 8.88
CA SER A 135 -8.92 -11.70 9.61
C SER A 135 -10.12 -10.89 9.07
N THR A 136 -11.31 -11.40 9.30
CA THR A 136 -12.56 -10.68 8.96
C THR A 136 -12.89 -9.61 9.99
N THR A 137 -12.38 -9.76 11.20
CA THR A 137 -12.57 -8.80 12.29
C THR A 137 -11.33 -8.73 13.15
#